data_a1598867df3f8932b990e8ac66bce825
#
_entry.id   a1598867df3f8932b990e8ac66bce825
#
_cell.length_a   1.000
_cell.length_b   1.000
_cell.length_c   1.000
_cell.angle_alpha   90.00
_cell.angle_beta   90.00
_cell.angle_gamma   90.00
#
_symmetry.space_group_name_H-M   'P 1'
#
loop_
_entity.id
_entity.type
_entity.pdbx_description
1 polymer ?
#
loop_
_entity_poly.entity_id
_entity_poly.type
_entity_poly.pdbx_seq_one_letter_code
_entity_poly.pdbx_strand_id
1 'polypeptide(L)'
;MSSKGRILVVDDEPNARTALAEILKEEGYQVETAADGFKGLARAEEFSPDLVLTDLKMPGMDGVELLRKLRQHAPELPVVLMTAFGAVETAVSAMREGAADYLTKPLNTDELVLVIARALERVRLRRETHELRSQLTERYRFDNIVGNSPEMQEVFKAVTQVAPSRATVLLTGESGTGKELVAAAVHHHSPRKDGPFVRLHCA
;
A
#
# COMPACT_ATOMS: atom_id res chain seq x y z
N MET A 1 -20.20 1.46 16.60
CA MET A 1 -20.12 1.52 15.13
C MET A 1 -18.65 1.49 14.74
N SER A 2 -18.24 0.66 13.80
CA SER A 2 -16.85 0.64 13.34
C SER A 2 -16.58 1.93 12.55
N SER A 3 -15.49 2.63 12.85
CA SER A 3 -15.07 3.83 12.09
C SER A 3 -14.77 3.46 10.64
N LYS A 4 -15.10 4.35 9.69
CA LYS A 4 -14.76 4.19 8.26
C LYS A 4 -13.24 4.31 7.99
N GLY A 5 -12.46 4.82 8.94
CA GLY A 5 -11.02 5.05 8.85
C GLY A 5 -10.58 6.27 9.65
N ARG A 6 -9.26 6.48 9.74
CA ARG A 6 -8.63 7.58 10.47
C ARG A 6 -8.07 8.60 9.49
N ILE A 7 -8.46 9.86 9.61
CA ILE A 7 -8.04 10.95 8.73
C ILE A 7 -7.33 12.02 9.54
N LEU A 8 -6.15 12.43 9.09
CA LEU A 8 -5.45 13.59 9.63
C LEU A 8 -5.67 14.79 8.70
N VAL A 9 -6.23 15.86 9.21
CA VAL A 9 -6.42 17.14 8.48
C VAL A 9 -5.34 18.12 8.90
N VAL A 10 -4.57 18.63 7.95
CA VAL A 10 -3.48 19.59 8.15
C VAL A 10 -3.79 20.86 7.36
N ASP A 11 -4.07 21.93 8.06
CA ASP A 11 -4.41 23.23 7.44
C ASP A 11 -4.05 24.34 8.45
N ASP A 12 -3.40 25.41 8.03
CA ASP A 12 -3.02 26.50 8.92
C ASP A 12 -4.20 27.41 9.28
N GLU A 13 -5.28 27.39 8.48
CA GLU A 13 -6.49 28.17 8.75
C GLU A 13 -7.40 27.44 9.76
N PRO A 14 -7.62 27.99 10.98
CA PRO A 14 -8.38 27.31 12.03
C PRO A 14 -9.82 26.97 11.63
N ASN A 15 -10.49 27.90 10.94
CA ASN A 15 -11.90 27.73 10.56
C ASN A 15 -12.07 26.62 9.51
N ALA A 16 -11.24 26.62 8.47
CA ALA A 16 -11.25 25.59 7.44
C ALA A 16 -10.95 24.20 8.04
N ARG A 17 -9.93 24.13 8.89
CA ARG A 17 -9.53 22.90 9.59
C ARG A 17 -10.65 22.33 10.46
N THR A 18 -11.33 23.18 11.22
CA THR A 18 -12.47 22.77 12.08
C THR A 18 -13.64 22.29 11.25
N ALA A 19 -14.06 23.04 10.24
CA ALA A 19 -15.17 22.68 9.38
C ALA A 19 -14.93 21.33 8.66
N LEU A 20 -13.72 21.12 8.13
CA LEU A 20 -13.34 19.85 7.51
C LEU A 20 -13.39 18.69 8.49
N ALA A 21 -12.90 18.89 9.71
CA ALA A 21 -12.93 17.86 10.73
C ALA A 21 -14.38 17.50 11.14
N GLU A 22 -15.29 18.45 11.21
CA GLU A 22 -16.70 18.22 11.51
C GLU A 22 -17.37 17.42 10.38
N ILE A 23 -17.25 17.88 9.13
CA ILE A 23 -17.80 17.18 7.96
C ILE A 23 -17.33 15.72 7.93
N LEU A 24 -16.04 15.47 8.10
CA LEU A 24 -15.50 14.13 8.03
C LEU A 24 -15.91 13.24 9.22
N LYS A 25 -16.12 13.83 10.41
CA LYS A 25 -16.68 13.11 11.56
C LYS A 25 -18.14 12.73 11.35
N GLU A 26 -18.95 13.61 10.76
CA GLU A 26 -20.34 13.33 10.39
C GLU A 26 -20.42 12.19 9.37
N GLU A 27 -19.44 12.10 8.47
CA GLU A 27 -19.30 10.99 7.53
C GLU A 27 -18.84 9.67 8.18
N GLY A 28 -18.52 9.67 9.47
CA GLY A 28 -18.16 8.48 10.23
C GLY A 28 -16.67 8.16 10.29
N TYR A 29 -15.79 9.10 9.95
CA TYR A 29 -14.34 8.97 10.11
C TYR A 29 -13.90 9.40 11.52
N GLN A 30 -12.80 8.81 11.99
CA GLN A 30 -12.04 9.37 13.12
C GLN A 30 -11.11 10.44 12.58
N VAL A 31 -11.19 11.65 13.14
CA VAL A 31 -10.44 12.79 12.59
C VAL A 31 -9.62 13.45 13.68
N GLU A 32 -8.33 13.59 13.40
CA GLU A 32 -7.43 14.50 14.11
C GLU A 32 -6.95 15.62 13.20
N THR A 33 -6.46 16.68 13.82
CA THR A 33 -6.08 17.90 13.09
C THR A 33 -4.70 18.39 13.50
N ALA A 34 -4.00 19.05 12.58
CA ALA A 34 -2.75 19.76 12.84
C ALA A 34 -2.76 21.13 12.15
N ALA A 35 -2.13 22.12 12.77
CA ALA A 35 -2.15 23.51 12.34
C ALA A 35 -1.00 23.89 11.39
N ASP A 36 -0.05 23.01 11.17
CA ASP A 36 1.11 23.19 10.29
C ASP A 36 1.71 21.84 9.90
N GLY A 37 2.59 21.84 8.91
CA GLY A 37 3.22 20.62 8.41
C GLY A 37 4.10 19.90 9.44
N PHE A 38 4.76 20.61 10.35
CA PHE A 38 5.59 19.98 11.40
C PHE A 38 4.74 19.23 12.41
N LYS A 39 3.63 19.86 12.88
CA LYS A 39 2.66 19.21 13.75
C LYS A 39 1.94 18.07 13.02
N GLY A 40 1.66 18.25 11.71
CA GLY A 40 1.10 17.22 10.85
C GLY A 40 1.96 15.97 10.82
N LEU A 41 3.28 16.12 10.64
CA LEU A 41 4.21 14.99 10.65
C LEU A 41 4.24 14.26 12.00
N ALA A 42 4.39 15.00 13.10
CA ALA A 42 4.40 14.42 14.46
C ALA A 42 3.06 13.71 14.77
N ARG A 43 1.93 14.33 14.40
CA ARG A 43 0.61 13.74 14.65
C ARG A 43 0.36 12.51 13.79
N ALA A 44 0.91 12.45 12.58
CA ALA A 44 0.82 11.27 11.73
C ALA A 44 1.50 10.03 12.35
N GLU A 45 2.62 10.22 13.03
CA GLU A 45 3.31 9.14 13.75
C GLU A 45 2.49 8.63 14.95
N GLU A 46 1.94 9.55 15.76
CA GLU A 46 1.16 9.19 16.96
C GLU A 46 -0.21 8.59 16.63
N PHE A 47 -0.94 9.24 15.72
CA PHE A 47 -2.32 8.87 15.36
C PHE A 47 -2.37 7.71 14.37
N SER A 48 -1.32 7.48 13.58
CA SER A 48 -1.26 6.47 12.50
C SER A 48 -2.49 6.56 11.59
N PRO A 49 -2.71 7.67 10.86
CA PRO A 49 -3.88 7.86 10.02
C PRO A 49 -3.88 6.91 8.82
N ASP A 50 -5.08 6.63 8.30
CA ASP A 50 -5.26 5.88 7.04
C ASP A 50 -5.21 6.81 5.82
N LEU A 51 -5.35 8.13 6.02
CA LEU A 51 -5.23 9.17 5.00
C LEU A 51 -4.86 10.51 5.64
N VAL A 52 -4.03 11.29 4.94
CA VAL A 52 -3.73 12.68 5.29
C VAL A 52 -4.36 13.60 4.24
N LEU A 53 -5.14 14.57 4.71
CA LEU A 53 -5.67 15.68 3.92
C LEU A 53 -4.93 16.94 4.33
N THR A 54 -4.17 17.56 3.44
CA THR A 54 -3.32 18.71 3.79
C THR A 54 -3.52 19.89 2.86
N ASP A 55 -3.50 21.09 3.40
CA ASP A 55 -3.37 22.28 2.57
C ASP A 55 -2.01 22.29 1.86
N LEU A 56 -2.01 22.80 0.65
CA LEU A 56 -0.80 22.92 -0.15
C LEU A 56 0.12 24.00 0.37
N LYS A 57 -0.46 25.17 0.72
CA LYS A 57 0.29 26.36 1.14
C LYS A 57 0.16 26.58 2.63
N MET A 58 1.17 26.19 3.38
CA MET A 58 1.26 26.43 4.82
C MET A 58 2.60 27.10 5.17
N PRO A 59 2.66 27.91 6.21
CA PRO A 59 3.91 28.50 6.69
C PRO A 59 4.90 27.43 7.18
N GLY A 60 6.17 27.62 6.84
CA GLY A 60 7.26 26.76 7.30
C GLY A 60 7.41 25.50 6.45
N MET A 61 6.56 24.51 6.63
CA MET A 61 6.52 23.26 5.82
C MET A 61 5.24 23.26 5.01
N ASP A 62 5.36 23.32 3.69
CA ASP A 62 4.22 23.22 2.78
C ASP A 62 3.70 21.77 2.63
N GLY A 63 2.53 21.61 1.98
CA GLY A 63 1.88 20.32 1.83
C GLY A 63 2.68 19.33 0.97
N VAL A 64 3.50 19.81 0.01
CA VAL A 64 4.35 18.95 -0.81
C VAL A 64 5.56 18.46 -0.01
N GLU A 65 6.15 19.31 0.80
CA GLU A 65 7.25 18.90 1.68
C GLU A 65 6.76 17.91 2.75
N LEU A 66 5.57 18.14 3.31
CA LEU A 66 4.92 17.19 4.21
C LEU A 66 4.69 15.84 3.53
N LEU A 67 4.15 15.83 2.31
CA LEU A 67 3.98 14.61 1.50
C LEU A 67 5.29 13.84 1.34
N ARG A 68 6.39 14.52 0.97
CA ARG A 68 7.70 13.87 0.80
C ARG A 68 8.19 13.23 2.09
N LYS A 69 8.07 13.91 3.22
CA LYS A 69 8.47 13.39 4.53
C LYS A 69 7.60 12.20 4.97
N LEU A 70 6.30 12.30 4.82
CA LEU A 70 5.39 11.19 5.12
C LEU A 70 5.71 9.96 4.28
N ARG A 71 6.02 10.11 3.00
CA ARG A 71 6.37 9.00 2.12
C ARG A 71 7.70 8.30 2.47
N GLN A 72 8.63 8.99 3.10
CA GLN A 72 9.87 8.37 3.58
C GLN A 72 9.61 7.37 4.71
N HIS A 73 8.63 7.64 5.58
CA HIS A 73 8.32 6.82 6.76
C HIS A 73 7.12 5.87 6.51
N ALA A 74 6.17 6.30 5.68
CA ALA A 74 4.94 5.57 5.37
C ALA A 74 4.60 5.68 3.88
N PRO A 75 5.30 4.95 2.98
CA PRO A 75 5.17 5.09 1.51
C PRO A 75 3.77 4.74 0.99
N GLU A 76 3.00 3.96 1.73
CA GLU A 76 1.63 3.55 1.35
C GLU A 76 0.54 4.49 1.90
N LEU A 77 0.89 5.47 2.76
CA LEU A 77 -0.06 6.43 3.32
C LEU A 77 -0.54 7.40 2.24
N PRO A 78 -1.83 7.41 1.87
CA PRO A 78 -2.34 8.34 0.89
C PRO A 78 -2.38 9.76 1.45
N VAL A 79 -1.86 10.69 0.67
CA VAL A 79 -1.92 12.13 0.95
C VAL A 79 -2.72 12.81 -0.15
N VAL A 80 -3.79 13.50 0.24
CA VAL A 80 -4.62 14.33 -0.62
C VAL A 80 -4.30 15.79 -0.33
N LEU A 81 -4.02 16.57 -1.37
CA LEU A 81 -3.67 17.98 -1.25
C LEU A 81 -4.88 18.88 -1.53
N MET A 82 -5.04 19.90 -0.73
CA MET A 82 -6.01 20.97 -0.98
C MET A 82 -5.28 22.20 -1.56
N THR A 83 -5.79 22.79 -2.61
CA THR A 83 -5.15 23.91 -3.29
C THR A 83 -6.14 25.01 -3.64
N ALA A 84 -5.68 26.27 -3.65
CA ALA A 84 -6.48 27.36 -4.13
C ALA A 84 -6.73 27.29 -5.64
N PHE A 85 -7.82 27.86 -6.11
CA PHE A 85 -8.18 27.97 -7.52
C PHE A 85 -7.03 28.57 -8.35
N GLY A 86 -6.69 27.92 -9.47
CA GLY A 86 -5.65 28.40 -10.39
C GLY A 86 -4.24 27.80 -10.20
N ALA A 87 -4.01 26.95 -9.19
CA ALA A 87 -2.72 26.31 -8.95
C ALA A 87 -2.58 24.91 -9.62
N VAL A 88 -3.11 24.76 -10.83
CA VAL A 88 -3.09 23.49 -11.58
C VAL A 88 -1.67 22.95 -11.77
N GLU A 89 -0.69 23.80 -12.07
CA GLU A 89 0.71 23.38 -12.24
C GLU A 89 1.29 22.80 -10.95
N THR A 90 0.91 23.35 -9.81
CA THR A 90 1.36 22.86 -8.51
C THR A 90 0.67 21.54 -8.15
N ALA A 91 -0.61 21.37 -8.51
CA ALA A 91 -1.32 20.11 -8.35
C ALA A 91 -0.69 19.00 -9.21
N VAL A 92 -0.33 19.29 -10.47
CA VAL A 92 0.38 18.34 -11.34
C VAL A 92 1.75 17.97 -10.77
N SER A 93 2.47 18.93 -10.19
CA SER A 93 3.75 18.67 -9.50
C SER A 93 3.55 17.74 -8.30
N ALA A 94 2.54 18.00 -7.47
CA ALA A 94 2.22 17.17 -6.33
C ALA A 94 1.85 15.73 -6.71
N MET A 95 1.14 15.53 -7.81
CA MET A 95 0.84 14.19 -8.35
C MET A 95 2.11 13.46 -8.78
N ARG A 96 3.08 14.16 -9.38
CA ARG A 96 4.39 13.59 -9.72
C ARG A 96 5.21 13.20 -8.48
N GLU A 97 5.09 13.95 -7.41
CA GLU A 97 5.68 13.65 -6.10
C GLU A 97 4.96 12.48 -5.38
N GLY A 98 3.84 12.02 -5.93
CA GLY A 98 3.09 10.85 -5.49
C GLY A 98 1.96 11.14 -4.54
N ALA A 99 1.35 12.31 -4.61
CA ALA A 99 0.05 12.55 -3.99
C ALA A 99 -0.99 11.54 -4.51
N ALA A 100 -1.91 11.14 -3.64
CA ALA A 100 -2.99 10.22 -4.01
C ALA A 100 -4.03 10.90 -4.89
N ASP A 101 -4.32 12.18 -4.59
CA ASP A 101 -5.21 13.05 -5.33
C ASP A 101 -5.05 14.51 -4.88
N TYR A 102 -5.79 15.44 -5.48
CA TYR A 102 -5.88 16.83 -5.04
C TYR A 102 -7.33 17.35 -5.11
N LEU A 103 -7.63 18.39 -4.31
CA LEU A 103 -8.91 19.07 -4.25
C LEU A 103 -8.70 20.57 -4.40
N THR A 104 -9.60 21.26 -5.11
CA THR A 104 -9.54 22.70 -5.28
C THR A 104 -10.46 23.42 -4.31
N LYS A 105 -9.95 24.45 -3.64
CA LYS A 105 -10.76 25.35 -2.79
C LYS A 105 -11.53 26.35 -3.68
N PRO A 106 -12.84 26.64 -3.43
CA PRO A 106 -13.63 26.17 -2.30
C PRO A 106 -14.00 24.69 -2.44
N LEU A 107 -13.91 23.94 -1.33
CA LEU A 107 -14.15 22.51 -1.33
C LEU A 107 -15.65 22.22 -1.46
N ASN A 108 -15.97 21.31 -2.37
CA ASN A 108 -17.29 20.69 -2.44
C ASN A 108 -17.31 19.45 -1.54
N THR A 109 -18.31 19.34 -0.66
CA THR A 109 -18.40 18.22 0.30
C THR A 109 -18.52 16.86 -0.40
N ASP A 110 -19.32 16.76 -1.45
CA ASP A 110 -19.52 15.51 -2.18
C ASP A 110 -18.22 15.07 -2.87
N GLU A 111 -17.47 16.01 -3.46
CA GLU A 111 -16.18 15.77 -4.07
C GLU A 111 -15.14 15.32 -3.03
N LEU A 112 -15.09 16.01 -1.88
CA LEU A 112 -14.21 15.67 -0.76
C LEU A 112 -14.43 14.23 -0.30
N VAL A 113 -15.66 13.86 -0.01
CA VAL A 113 -16.02 12.51 0.46
C VAL A 113 -15.68 11.46 -0.60
N LEU A 114 -15.96 11.73 -1.87
CA LEU A 114 -15.67 10.83 -2.97
C LEU A 114 -14.16 10.59 -3.16
N VAL A 115 -13.35 11.64 -3.12
CA VAL A 115 -11.88 11.55 -3.26
C VAL A 115 -11.29 10.77 -2.11
N ILE A 116 -11.70 11.06 -0.87
CA ILE A 116 -11.25 10.34 0.32
C ILE A 116 -11.60 8.85 0.24
N ALA A 117 -12.85 8.53 -0.10
CA ALA A 117 -13.31 7.14 -0.22
C ALA A 117 -12.49 6.36 -1.27
N ARG A 118 -12.23 6.96 -2.44
CA ARG A 118 -11.40 6.37 -3.49
C ARG A 118 -9.94 6.15 -3.04
N ALA A 119 -9.37 7.11 -2.35
CA ALA A 119 -7.99 7.00 -1.87
C ALA A 119 -7.84 5.87 -0.83
N LEU A 120 -8.76 5.77 0.13
CA LEU A 120 -8.79 4.71 1.13
C LEU A 120 -9.05 3.32 0.51
N GLU A 121 -9.99 3.21 -0.45
CA GLU A 121 -10.28 1.96 -1.14
C GLU A 121 -9.07 1.45 -1.93
N ARG A 122 -8.33 2.34 -2.60
CA ARG A 122 -7.11 1.98 -3.32
C ARG A 122 -6.06 1.37 -2.40
N VAL A 123 -5.88 1.91 -1.19
CA VAL A 123 -4.95 1.38 -0.19
C VAL A 123 -5.44 0.03 0.34
N ARG A 124 -6.74 -0.09 0.63
CA ARG A 124 -7.34 -1.34 1.08
C ARG A 124 -7.11 -2.47 0.08
N LEU A 125 -7.40 -2.24 -1.20
CA LEU A 125 -7.21 -3.22 -2.26
C LEU A 125 -5.73 -3.61 -2.44
N ARG A 126 -4.81 -2.66 -2.31
CA ARG A 126 -3.37 -2.96 -2.36
C ARG A 126 -2.94 -3.85 -1.19
N ARG A 127 -3.36 -3.52 0.04
CA ARG A 127 -3.06 -4.33 1.24
C ARG A 127 -3.61 -5.75 1.09
N GLU A 128 -4.88 -5.88 0.70
CA GLU A 128 -5.53 -7.17 0.47
C GLU A 128 -4.79 -8.00 -0.60
N THR A 129 -4.44 -7.37 -1.71
CA THR A 129 -3.65 -8.02 -2.77
C THR A 129 -2.28 -8.47 -2.27
N HIS A 130 -1.61 -7.65 -1.46
CA HIS A 130 -0.31 -8.00 -0.86
C HIS A 130 -0.43 -9.16 0.12
N GLU A 131 -1.43 -9.13 0.99
CA GLU A 131 -1.71 -10.20 1.96
C GLU A 131 -2.02 -11.52 1.28
N LEU A 132 -2.89 -11.50 0.25
CA LEU A 132 -3.20 -12.71 -0.54
C LEU A 132 -1.97 -13.27 -1.24
N ARG A 133 -1.12 -12.41 -1.81
CA ARG A 133 0.16 -12.83 -2.40
C ARG A 133 1.11 -13.41 -1.36
N SER A 134 1.21 -12.79 -0.19
CA SER A 134 2.03 -13.28 0.92
C SER A 134 1.58 -14.66 1.41
N GLN A 135 0.27 -14.86 1.60
CA GLN A 135 -0.32 -16.15 1.97
C GLN A 135 -0.04 -17.25 0.92
N LEU A 136 -0.14 -16.91 -0.38
CA LEU A 136 0.24 -17.83 -1.44
C LEU A 136 1.73 -18.16 -1.38
N THR A 137 2.58 -17.16 -1.16
CA THR A 137 4.04 -17.34 -1.06
C THR A 137 4.42 -18.22 0.13
N GLU A 138 3.79 -18.02 1.30
CA GLU A 138 4.02 -18.86 2.48
C GLU A 138 3.65 -20.33 2.24
N ARG A 139 2.56 -20.60 1.51
CA ARG A 139 2.17 -21.98 1.18
C ARG A 139 3.22 -22.75 0.40
N TYR A 140 4.10 -22.08 -0.34
CA TYR A 140 5.09 -22.66 -1.22
C TYR A 140 6.53 -22.55 -0.69
N ARG A 141 6.72 -22.14 0.58
CA ARG A 141 8.03 -22.20 1.24
C ARG A 141 8.41 -23.65 1.54
N PHE A 142 9.69 -23.96 1.49
CA PHE A 142 10.21 -25.29 1.88
C PHE A 142 9.80 -25.73 3.27
N ASP A 143 9.66 -24.77 4.21
CA ASP A 143 9.28 -25.03 5.59
C ASP A 143 7.90 -25.68 5.72
N ASN A 144 7.05 -25.54 4.70
CA ASN A 144 5.70 -26.12 4.63
C ASN A 144 5.65 -27.43 3.85
N ILE A 145 6.74 -27.84 3.19
CA ILE A 145 6.84 -29.16 2.56
C ILE A 145 7.32 -30.15 3.63
N VAL A 146 6.37 -30.88 4.21
CA VAL A 146 6.68 -31.89 5.22
C VAL A 146 7.52 -33.01 4.60
N GLY A 147 8.80 -33.08 4.95
CA GLY A 147 9.69 -34.13 4.48
C GLY A 147 11.08 -34.02 5.10
N ASN A 148 11.32 -34.82 6.14
CA ASN A 148 12.64 -34.91 6.80
C ASN A 148 13.44 -36.14 6.33
N SER A 149 12.98 -36.86 5.29
CA SER A 149 13.71 -38.00 4.78
C SER A 149 14.98 -37.56 4.01
N PRO A 150 16.02 -38.35 4.00
CA PRO A 150 17.23 -38.06 3.24
C PRO A 150 16.96 -37.76 1.77
N GLU A 151 16.01 -38.49 1.14
CA GLU A 151 15.61 -38.34 -0.25
C GLU A 151 14.97 -36.93 -0.49
N MET A 152 14.14 -36.44 0.41
CA MET A 152 13.57 -35.10 0.32
C MET A 152 14.62 -34.01 0.49
N GLN A 153 15.62 -34.22 1.34
CA GLN A 153 16.76 -33.31 1.48
C GLN A 153 17.55 -33.15 0.17
N GLU A 154 17.73 -34.26 -0.58
CA GLU A 154 18.36 -34.22 -1.91
C GLU A 154 17.49 -33.44 -2.91
N VAL A 155 16.17 -33.60 -2.89
CA VAL A 155 15.23 -32.79 -3.70
C VAL A 155 15.38 -31.30 -3.37
N PHE A 156 15.42 -30.92 -2.08
CA PHE A 156 15.58 -29.50 -1.67
C PHE A 156 16.92 -28.91 -2.11
N LYS A 157 18.01 -29.66 -2.03
CA LYS A 157 19.32 -29.27 -2.58
C LYS A 157 19.26 -29.04 -4.08
N ALA A 158 18.65 -29.96 -4.82
CA ALA A 158 18.50 -29.85 -6.27
C ALA A 158 17.68 -28.61 -6.65
N VAL A 159 16.57 -28.32 -5.94
CA VAL A 159 15.75 -27.11 -6.14
C VAL A 159 16.58 -25.85 -5.92
N THR A 160 17.34 -25.78 -4.83
CA THR A 160 18.18 -24.60 -4.52
C THR A 160 19.25 -24.37 -5.58
N GLN A 161 19.82 -25.44 -6.15
CA GLN A 161 20.83 -25.35 -7.21
C GLN A 161 20.26 -24.92 -8.56
N VAL A 162 19.04 -25.39 -8.91
CA VAL A 162 18.46 -25.17 -10.24
C VAL A 162 17.64 -23.86 -10.29
N ALA A 163 17.06 -23.41 -9.20
CA ALA A 163 16.18 -22.23 -9.16
C ALA A 163 16.82 -20.94 -9.70
N PRO A 164 18.12 -20.64 -9.47
CA PRO A 164 18.76 -19.46 -10.05
C PRO A 164 18.97 -19.55 -11.56
N SER A 165 18.91 -20.75 -12.15
CA SER A 165 19.17 -20.99 -13.56
C SER A 165 17.94 -20.70 -14.45
N ARG A 166 18.15 -20.71 -15.78
CA ARG A 166 17.07 -20.67 -16.78
C ARG A 166 16.80 -22.05 -17.39
N ALA A 167 17.33 -23.12 -16.80
CA ALA A 167 17.18 -24.46 -17.30
C ALA A 167 15.73 -24.96 -17.20
N THR A 168 15.33 -25.78 -18.14
CA THR A 168 14.08 -26.52 -18.05
C THR A 168 14.24 -27.65 -17.04
N VAL A 169 13.29 -27.76 -16.12
CA VAL A 169 13.28 -28.75 -15.04
C VAL A 169 12.17 -29.77 -15.31
N LEU A 170 12.51 -31.05 -15.35
CA LEU A 170 11.55 -32.15 -15.41
C LEU A 170 11.39 -32.75 -14.01
N LEU A 171 10.15 -32.72 -13.47
CA LEU A 171 9.78 -33.36 -12.21
C LEU A 171 8.99 -34.63 -12.49
N THR A 172 9.49 -35.77 -12.04
CA THR A 172 8.86 -37.10 -12.19
C THR A 172 8.43 -37.65 -10.82
N GLY A 173 7.39 -38.47 -10.81
CA GLY A 173 6.87 -39.09 -9.59
C GLY A 173 5.40 -39.48 -9.73
N GLU A 174 4.87 -40.27 -8.80
CA GLU A 174 3.50 -40.74 -8.78
C GLU A 174 2.50 -39.58 -8.59
N SER A 175 1.23 -39.79 -8.91
CA SER A 175 0.16 -38.80 -8.66
C SER A 175 0.05 -38.51 -7.15
N GLY A 176 -0.11 -37.24 -6.77
CA GLY A 176 -0.26 -36.85 -5.36
C GLY A 176 1.05 -36.69 -4.57
N THR A 177 2.24 -36.94 -5.14
CA THR A 177 3.54 -36.85 -4.44
C THR A 177 4.04 -35.41 -4.23
N GLY A 178 3.24 -34.36 -4.56
CA GLY A 178 3.61 -32.98 -4.32
C GLY A 178 4.51 -32.34 -5.39
N LYS A 179 4.59 -32.90 -6.60
CA LYS A 179 5.38 -32.31 -7.72
C LYS A 179 5.05 -30.85 -7.97
N GLU A 180 3.79 -30.45 -7.82
CA GLU A 180 3.37 -29.07 -7.99
C GLU A 180 3.95 -28.15 -6.91
N LEU A 181 4.07 -28.63 -5.67
CA LEU A 181 4.71 -27.89 -4.58
C LEU A 181 6.20 -27.70 -4.85
N VAL A 182 6.88 -28.72 -5.38
CA VAL A 182 8.30 -28.62 -5.75
C VAL A 182 8.49 -27.65 -6.90
N ALA A 183 7.61 -27.66 -7.93
CA ALA A 183 7.67 -26.71 -9.04
C ALA A 183 7.46 -25.26 -8.55
N ALA A 184 6.51 -25.06 -7.66
CA ALA A 184 6.29 -23.75 -7.04
C ALA A 184 7.49 -23.30 -6.18
N ALA A 185 8.14 -24.22 -5.46
CA ALA A 185 9.35 -23.94 -4.70
C ALA A 185 10.53 -23.54 -5.61
N VAL A 186 10.70 -24.17 -6.78
CA VAL A 186 11.69 -23.74 -7.80
C VAL A 186 11.42 -22.29 -8.22
N HIS A 187 10.17 -21.95 -8.52
CA HIS A 187 9.80 -20.57 -8.90
C HIS A 187 10.08 -19.59 -7.76
N HIS A 188 9.69 -19.93 -6.53
CA HIS A 188 9.85 -19.06 -5.36
C HIS A 188 11.32 -18.78 -5.01
N HIS A 189 12.23 -19.73 -5.25
CA HIS A 189 13.67 -19.56 -5.02
C HIS A 189 14.42 -19.00 -6.24
N SER A 190 13.72 -18.72 -7.33
CA SER A 190 14.30 -18.16 -8.54
C SER A 190 14.38 -16.62 -8.49
N PRO A 191 15.24 -15.98 -9.31
CA PRO A 191 15.24 -14.53 -9.51
C PRO A 191 13.90 -13.98 -10.06
N ARG A 192 12.98 -14.85 -10.46
CA ARG A 192 11.65 -14.52 -11.00
C ARG A 192 10.53 -14.70 -9.99
N LYS A 193 10.82 -14.86 -8.71
CA LYS A 193 9.87 -15.11 -7.62
C LYS A 193 8.71 -14.09 -7.54
N ASP A 194 8.96 -12.85 -7.96
CA ASP A 194 7.97 -11.77 -7.97
C ASP A 194 7.11 -11.74 -9.25
N GLY A 195 7.44 -12.59 -10.23
CA GLY A 195 6.69 -12.75 -11.46
C GLY A 195 5.55 -13.77 -11.37
N PRO A 196 4.69 -13.88 -12.39
CA PRO A 196 3.57 -14.82 -12.38
C PRO A 196 4.08 -16.28 -12.50
N PHE A 197 3.53 -17.17 -11.65
CA PHE A 197 3.67 -18.62 -11.78
C PHE A 197 2.45 -19.20 -12.48
N VAL A 198 2.57 -19.49 -13.77
CA VAL A 198 1.47 -19.98 -14.61
C VAL A 198 1.46 -21.50 -14.65
N ARG A 199 0.33 -22.11 -14.28
CA ARG A 199 0.12 -23.57 -14.31
C ARG A 199 -0.78 -23.92 -15.49
N LEU A 200 -0.34 -24.88 -16.28
CA LEU A 200 -1.08 -25.41 -17.42
C LEU A 200 -1.29 -26.92 -17.24
N HIS A 201 -2.52 -27.37 -17.35
CA HIS A 201 -2.84 -28.78 -17.45
C HIS A 201 -2.97 -29.14 -18.94
N CYS A 202 -2.10 -30.04 -19.40
CA CYS A 202 -2.08 -30.52 -20.79
C CYS A 202 -2.77 -31.89 -20.87
N ALA A 203 -3.98 -32.03 -20.24
CA ALA A 203 -4.76 -33.25 -20.32
C ALA A 203 -5.74 -33.22 -21.48
#